data_90f13ea305cbc259ed17df5758b6c99d
#
_entry.id   90f13ea305cbc259ed17df5758b6c99d
#
_cell.length_a   1.000
_cell.length_b   1.000
_cell.length_c   1.000
_cell.angle_alpha   90.00
_cell.angle_beta   90.00
_cell.angle_gamma   90.00
#
_symmetry.space_group_name_H-M   'P 1'
#
loop_
_entity.id
_entity.type
_entity.pdbx_description
1 polymer ?
#
loop_
_entity_poly.entity_id
_entity_poly.type
_entity_poly.pdbx_seq_one_letter_code
_entity_poly.pdbx_strand_id
1 'polypeptide(L)'
;GLGDVYKRQIKDDIRKLGDVNVNAIEEYKEVSERYGFLKGQHDDLIEAEQTLLGIIEDLDTGMKRQFAEKFADIQREFDKAFKELFGGGKGTLELVEEEDLLESGIRIIAQPPGKKLQNMMQLSGGEKSLTAIALLFAIQSLKPSPFCLLDEIEAALDDSNVRRFAQYLNRLTKDTQFIVISHRKGTMEAADIPVSYTHLRAHETLANL
;
A
#
# COMPACT_ATOMS: atom_id res chain seq x y z
N GLY A 1 42.84 32.59 -78.00
CA GLY A 1 42.44 31.31 -78.66
C GLY A 1 41.17 30.75 -78.03
N LEU A 2 40.59 29.73 -78.64
CA LEU A 2 39.36 29.04 -78.19
C LEU A 2 39.49 28.58 -76.70
N GLY A 3 40.68 28.24 -76.20
CA GLY A 3 40.95 27.85 -74.85
C GLY A 3 40.73 28.95 -73.83
N ASP A 4 40.93 30.19 -74.15
CA ASP A 4 40.78 31.33 -73.25
C ASP A 4 39.30 31.72 -73.05
N VAL A 5 38.50 31.50 -74.07
CA VAL A 5 37.03 31.72 -74.04
C VAL A 5 36.39 30.68 -73.08
N TYR A 6 36.78 29.43 -73.23
CA TYR A 6 36.31 28.36 -72.32
C TYR A 6 36.72 28.55 -70.91
N LYS A 7 37.95 28.98 -70.67
CA LYS A 7 38.41 29.29 -69.31
C LYS A 7 37.64 30.45 -68.64
N ARG A 8 37.28 31.47 -69.43
CA ARG A 8 36.45 32.58 -68.94
C ARG A 8 35.03 32.11 -68.61
N GLN A 9 34.43 31.32 -69.46
CA GLN A 9 33.11 30.84 -69.26
C GLN A 9 33.01 29.96 -68.01
N ILE A 10 33.94 29.06 -67.81
CA ILE A 10 34.02 28.23 -66.57
C ILE A 10 34.22 29.08 -65.32
N LYS A 11 35.06 30.16 -65.40
CA LYS A 11 35.24 31.05 -64.28
C LYS A 11 33.97 31.87 -63.93
N ASP A 12 33.20 32.25 -64.94
CA ASP A 12 31.96 32.99 -64.74
C ASP A 12 30.85 32.05 -64.18
N ASP A 13 30.84 30.78 -64.63
CA ASP A 13 29.90 29.80 -64.11
C ASP A 13 30.23 29.42 -62.66
N ILE A 14 31.52 29.32 -62.30
CA ILE A 14 31.95 29.13 -60.88
C ILE A 14 31.58 30.35 -60.03
N ARG A 15 31.71 31.58 -60.54
CA ARG A 15 31.28 32.80 -59.83
C ARG A 15 29.77 32.91 -59.61
N LYS A 16 28.98 32.38 -60.54
CA LYS A 16 27.51 32.29 -60.43
C LYS A 16 27.04 31.30 -59.41
N LEU A 17 27.83 30.25 -59.12
CA LEU A 17 27.55 29.27 -58.07
C LEU A 17 27.69 29.85 -56.64
N GLY A 18 28.38 30.99 -56.48
CA GLY A 18 28.61 31.59 -55.18
C GLY A 18 29.56 30.75 -54.29
N ASP A 19 29.53 31.00 -52.98
CA ASP A 19 30.31 30.25 -51.99
C ASP A 19 29.70 28.81 -51.86
N VAL A 20 30.25 27.88 -52.59
CA VAL A 20 29.86 26.45 -52.51
C VAL A 20 30.72 25.80 -51.40
N ASN A 21 30.05 25.29 -50.36
CA ASN A 21 30.73 24.48 -49.34
C ASN A 21 31.14 23.13 -49.96
N VAL A 22 32.42 22.95 -50.25
CA VAL A 22 32.97 21.75 -50.89
C VAL A 22 32.80 20.52 -50.00
N ASN A 23 32.73 20.73 -48.69
CA ASN A 23 32.59 19.64 -47.68
C ASN A 23 31.11 19.34 -47.38
N ALA A 24 30.15 20.07 -47.98
CA ALA A 24 28.73 19.93 -47.66
C ALA A 24 28.21 18.48 -47.81
N ILE A 25 28.74 17.73 -48.76
CA ILE A 25 28.33 16.33 -49.02
C ILE A 25 28.80 15.42 -47.86
N GLU A 26 30.03 15.58 -47.36
CA GLU A 26 30.56 14.80 -46.28
C GLU A 26 29.89 15.18 -44.94
N GLU A 27 29.76 16.49 -44.68
CA GLU A 27 29.04 17.01 -43.52
C GLU A 27 27.58 16.52 -43.50
N TYR A 28 26.89 16.55 -44.65
CA TYR A 28 25.52 16.04 -44.77
C TYR A 28 25.46 14.54 -44.45
N LYS A 29 26.41 13.75 -44.89
CA LYS A 29 26.45 12.33 -44.64
C LYS A 29 26.64 12.03 -43.15
N GLU A 30 27.59 12.70 -42.48
CA GLU A 30 27.82 12.56 -41.05
C GLU A 30 26.59 12.97 -40.23
N VAL A 31 25.99 14.10 -40.55
CA VAL A 31 24.78 14.60 -39.85
C VAL A 31 23.59 13.66 -40.09
N SER A 32 23.45 13.14 -41.34
CA SER A 32 22.38 12.19 -41.69
C SER A 32 22.51 10.86 -40.96
N GLU A 33 23.74 10.32 -40.84
CA GLU A 33 24.00 9.08 -40.10
C GLU A 33 23.71 9.29 -38.58
N ARG A 34 24.18 10.40 -38.05
CA ARG A 34 23.94 10.75 -36.65
C ARG A 34 22.46 10.99 -36.35
N TYR A 35 21.76 11.67 -37.29
CA TYR A 35 20.30 11.88 -37.16
C TYR A 35 19.54 10.56 -37.23
N GLY A 36 19.90 9.67 -38.15
CA GLY A 36 19.28 8.34 -38.25
C GLY A 36 19.46 7.52 -36.98
N PHE A 37 20.66 7.53 -36.39
CA PHE A 37 20.94 6.86 -35.12
C PHE A 37 20.12 7.46 -33.96
N LEU A 38 20.15 8.78 -33.79
CA LEU A 38 19.40 9.46 -32.73
C LEU A 38 17.89 9.31 -32.89
N LYS A 39 17.40 9.33 -34.14
CA LYS A 39 15.99 9.10 -34.43
C LYS A 39 15.58 7.68 -34.04
N GLY A 40 16.40 6.67 -34.37
CA GLY A 40 16.14 5.29 -33.94
C GLY A 40 16.06 5.17 -32.42
N GLN A 41 17.01 5.74 -31.71
CA GLN A 41 16.97 5.75 -30.21
C GLN A 41 15.75 6.49 -29.66
N HIS A 42 15.38 7.60 -30.26
CA HIS A 42 14.18 8.33 -29.87
C HIS A 42 12.91 7.50 -30.06
N ASP A 43 12.77 6.86 -31.23
CA ASP A 43 11.61 6.05 -31.54
C ASP A 43 11.52 4.83 -30.62
N ASP A 44 12.65 4.17 -30.30
CA ASP A 44 12.74 3.08 -29.30
C ASP A 44 12.31 3.54 -27.90
N LEU A 45 12.70 4.75 -27.47
CA LEU A 45 12.30 5.32 -26.19
C LEU A 45 10.79 5.63 -26.13
N ILE A 46 10.21 6.14 -27.21
CA ILE A 46 8.76 6.39 -27.30
C ILE A 46 7.98 5.06 -27.23
N GLU A 47 8.45 4.01 -27.90
CA GLU A 47 7.83 2.69 -27.82
C GLU A 47 7.93 2.10 -26.41
N ALA A 48 9.09 2.26 -25.75
CA ALA A 48 9.29 1.84 -24.37
C ALA A 48 8.38 2.62 -23.40
N GLU A 49 8.23 3.94 -23.57
CA GLU A 49 7.31 4.77 -22.78
C GLU A 49 5.86 4.29 -22.94
N GLN A 50 5.40 4.07 -24.17
CA GLN A 50 4.04 3.58 -24.40
C GLN A 50 3.79 2.21 -23.78
N THR A 51 4.79 1.33 -23.84
CA THR A 51 4.72 0.01 -23.20
C THR A 51 4.60 0.14 -21.67
N LEU A 52 5.39 1.01 -21.06
CA LEU A 52 5.34 1.26 -19.62
C LEU A 52 4.00 1.88 -19.20
N LEU A 53 3.46 2.82 -19.95
CA LEU A 53 2.14 3.40 -19.68
C LEU A 53 1.04 2.34 -19.73
N GLY A 54 1.09 1.43 -20.71
CA GLY A 54 0.16 0.30 -20.80
C GLY A 54 0.25 -0.64 -19.59
N ILE A 55 1.47 -0.95 -19.13
CA ILE A 55 1.68 -1.78 -17.92
C ILE A 55 1.12 -1.08 -16.68
N ILE A 56 1.32 0.23 -16.53
CA ILE A 56 0.80 1.01 -15.41
C ILE A 56 -0.73 0.94 -15.39
N GLU A 57 -1.39 1.12 -16.53
CA GLU A 57 -2.86 1.06 -16.64
C GLU A 57 -3.41 -0.33 -16.28
N ASP A 58 -2.74 -1.40 -16.74
CA ASP A 58 -3.10 -2.78 -16.42
C ASP A 58 -2.95 -3.07 -14.91
N LEU A 59 -1.86 -2.58 -14.30
CA LEU A 59 -1.61 -2.72 -12.86
C LEU A 59 -2.65 -1.94 -12.04
N ASP A 60 -2.96 -0.72 -12.42
CA ASP A 60 -3.97 0.12 -11.75
C ASP A 60 -5.35 -0.55 -11.77
N THR A 61 -5.75 -1.05 -12.94
CA THR A 61 -7.00 -1.78 -13.10
C THR A 61 -7.01 -3.06 -12.26
N GLY A 62 -5.91 -3.81 -12.25
CA GLY A 62 -5.74 -5.00 -11.42
C GLY A 62 -5.83 -4.70 -9.92
N MET A 63 -5.17 -3.64 -9.47
CA MET A 63 -5.20 -3.18 -8.06
C MET A 63 -6.61 -2.75 -7.64
N LYS A 64 -7.31 -1.97 -8.46
CA LYS A 64 -8.69 -1.52 -8.17
C LYS A 64 -9.64 -2.70 -8.00
N ARG A 65 -9.55 -3.69 -8.89
CA ARG A 65 -10.36 -4.91 -8.78
C ARG A 65 -10.03 -5.70 -7.50
N GLN A 66 -8.73 -5.93 -7.24
CA GLN A 66 -8.28 -6.67 -6.06
C GLN A 66 -8.68 -5.96 -4.76
N PHE A 67 -8.57 -4.62 -4.73
CA PHE A 67 -9.00 -3.81 -3.60
C PHE A 67 -10.50 -3.96 -3.34
N ALA A 68 -11.35 -3.82 -4.37
CA ALA A 68 -12.79 -3.94 -4.23
C ALA A 68 -13.23 -5.32 -3.68
N GLU A 69 -12.63 -6.40 -4.20
CA GLU A 69 -12.88 -7.76 -3.73
C GLU A 69 -12.46 -7.94 -2.27
N LYS A 70 -11.24 -7.52 -1.91
CA LYS A 70 -10.71 -7.64 -0.55
C LYS A 70 -11.40 -6.71 0.44
N PHE A 71 -11.81 -5.54 0.02
CA PHE A 71 -12.59 -4.64 0.86
C PHE A 71 -13.93 -5.26 1.27
N ALA A 72 -14.64 -5.90 0.36
CA ALA A 72 -15.88 -6.62 0.66
C ALA A 72 -15.65 -7.79 1.65
N ASP A 73 -14.54 -8.50 1.50
CA ASP A 73 -14.15 -9.55 2.46
C ASP A 73 -13.88 -8.97 3.86
N ILE A 74 -13.12 -7.86 3.93
CA ILE A 74 -12.84 -7.17 5.20
C ILE A 74 -14.12 -6.65 5.85
N GLN A 75 -15.06 -6.08 5.09
CA GLN A 75 -16.35 -5.63 5.61
C GLN A 75 -17.12 -6.77 6.30
N ARG A 76 -17.17 -7.95 5.69
CA ARG A 76 -17.86 -9.12 6.25
C ARG A 76 -17.22 -9.63 7.54
N GLU A 77 -15.89 -9.77 7.52
CA GLU A 77 -15.17 -10.24 8.72
C GLU A 77 -15.16 -9.18 9.83
N PHE A 78 -15.16 -7.88 9.47
CA PHE A 78 -15.29 -6.81 10.45
C PHE A 78 -16.66 -6.83 11.15
N ASP A 79 -17.78 -6.98 10.44
CA ASP A 79 -19.10 -7.10 11.05
C ASP A 79 -19.18 -8.32 11.99
N LYS A 80 -18.58 -9.44 11.60
CA LYS A 80 -18.47 -10.64 12.41
C LYS A 80 -17.67 -10.41 13.71
N ALA A 81 -16.43 -9.93 13.57
CA ALA A 81 -15.56 -9.65 14.71
C ALA A 81 -16.19 -8.61 15.65
N PHE A 82 -16.83 -7.59 15.08
CA PHE A 82 -17.55 -6.56 15.84
C PHE A 82 -18.67 -7.16 16.69
N LYS A 83 -19.56 -7.98 16.08
CA LYS A 83 -20.67 -8.63 16.80
C LYS A 83 -20.18 -9.51 17.95
N GLU A 84 -19.10 -10.22 17.74
CA GLU A 84 -18.56 -11.10 18.75
C GLU A 84 -17.90 -10.34 19.91
N LEU A 85 -17.09 -9.33 19.62
CA LEU A 85 -16.41 -8.54 20.62
C LEU A 85 -17.37 -7.65 21.42
N PHE A 86 -18.39 -7.07 20.78
CA PHE A 86 -19.39 -6.25 21.46
C PHE A 86 -20.53 -7.08 22.07
N GLY A 87 -20.67 -8.36 21.69
CA GLY A 87 -21.80 -9.22 22.07
C GLY A 87 -23.07 -8.81 21.34
N GLY A 88 -22.96 -8.31 20.12
CA GLY A 88 -24.05 -7.86 19.26
C GLY A 88 -23.74 -6.55 18.53
N GLY A 89 -24.77 -5.91 17.96
CA GLY A 89 -24.61 -4.67 17.22
C GLY A 89 -24.22 -4.90 15.75
N LYS A 90 -23.64 -3.88 15.11
CA LYS A 90 -23.23 -3.90 13.70
C LYS A 90 -22.00 -3.04 13.48
N GLY A 91 -21.00 -3.56 12.78
CA GLY A 91 -19.83 -2.83 12.27
C GLY A 91 -19.86 -2.76 10.75
N THR A 92 -19.60 -1.59 10.18
CA THR A 92 -19.58 -1.41 8.73
C THR A 92 -18.42 -0.50 8.34
N LEU A 93 -17.79 -0.80 7.22
CA LEU A 93 -16.80 0.05 6.58
C LEU A 93 -17.43 0.67 5.33
N GLU A 94 -17.23 1.94 5.12
CA GLU A 94 -17.71 2.65 3.92
C GLU A 94 -16.54 3.37 3.27
N LEU A 95 -16.50 3.33 1.95
CA LEU A 95 -15.59 4.17 1.18
C LEU A 95 -16.13 5.59 1.13
N VAL A 96 -15.27 6.56 1.36
CA VAL A 96 -15.60 7.96 1.10
C VAL A 96 -15.49 8.14 -0.41
N GLU A 97 -16.56 8.61 -1.06
CA GLU A 97 -16.59 8.82 -2.51
C GLU A 97 -15.50 9.83 -2.90
N GLU A 98 -14.48 9.33 -3.56
CA GLU A 98 -13.42 10.08 -4.23
C GLU A 98 -13.31 9.59 -5.67
N GLU A 99 -12.70 10.38 -6.55
CA GLU A 99 -12.56 10.04 -7.97
C GLU A 99 -11.72 8.76 -8.19
N ASP A 100 -10.75 8.48 -7.31
CA ASP A 100 -9.95 7.25 -7.35
C ASP A 100 -10.24 6.33 -6.16
N LEU A 101 -10.62 5.09 -6.48
CA LEU A 101 -10.91 4.04 -5.50
C LEU A 101 -9.73 3.72 -4.58
N LEU A 102 -8.49 3.81 -5.08
CA LEU A 102 -7.29 3.49 -4.31
C LEU A 102 -6.88 4.61 -3.35
N GLU A 103 -7.29 5.85 -3.63
CA GLU A 103 -7.06 7.02 -2.78
C GLU A 103 -8.24 7.31 -1.85
N SER A 104 -9.35 6.59 -2.03
CA SER A 104 -10.56 6.73 -1.23
C SER A 104 -10.30 6.52 0.25
N GLY A 105 -10.74 7.45 1.07
CA GLY A 105 -10.76 7.31 2.52
C GLY A 105 -11.71 6.20 2.97
N ILE A 106 -11.42 5.56 4.12
CA ILE A 106 -12.31 4.55 4.71
C ILE A 106 -12.98 5.14 5.95
N ARG A 107 -14.31 5.11 5.98
CA ARG A 107 -15.12 5.51 7.14
C ARG A 107 -15.57 4.28 7.91
N ILE A 108 -15.27 4.26 9.20
CA ILE A 108 -15.71 3.19 10.10
C ILE A 108 -17.01 3.66 10.77
N ILE A 109 -18.06 2.87 10.57
CA ILE A 109 -19.38 3.09 11.15
C ILE A 109 -19.69 1.92 12.06
N ALA A 110 -20.08 2.24 13.30
CA ALA A 110 -20.33 1.24 14.33
C ALA A 110 -21.68 1.52 15.02
N GLN A 111 -22.37 0.44 15.33
CA GLN A 111 -23.59 0.43 16.12
C GLN A 111 -23.44 -0.55 17.28
N PRO A 112 -22.86 -0.13 18.42
CA PRO A 112 -22.84 -0.94 19.63
C PRO A 112 -24.24 -1.36 20.08
N PRO A 113 -24.39 -2.45 20.80
CA PRO A 113 -25.68 -2.91 21.31
C PRO A 113 -26.40 -1.80 22.11
N GLY A 114 -27.68 -1.56 21.77
CA GLY A 114 -28.53 -0.55 22.41
C GLY A 114 -28.27 0.90 21.98
N LYS A 115 -27.35 1.14 21.04
CA LYS A 115 -27.04 2.48 20.52
C LYS A 115 -27.49 2.63 19.05
N LYS A 116 -27.59 3.88 18.61
CA LYS A 116 -27.80 4.20 17.18
C LYS A 116 -26.49 4.03 16.41
N LEU A 117 -26.61 3.90 15.10
CA LEU A 117 -25.48 3.90 14.19
C LEU A 117 -24.71 5.22 14.31
N GLN A 118 -23.40 5.14 14.49
CA GLN A 118 -22.52 6.28 14.77
C GLN A 118 -21.21 6.13 14.01
N ASN A 119 -20.60 7.26 13.63
CA ASN A 119 -19.23 7.26 13.16
C ASN A 119 -18.29 6.92 14.34
N MET A 120 -17.18 6.24 14.06
CA MET A 120 -16.17 5.87 15.07
C MET A 120 -15.75 7.05 15.96
N MET A 121 -15.72 8.28 15.41
CA MET A 121 -15.33 9.47 16.18
C MET A 121 -16.30 9.80 17.31
N GLN A 122 -17.55 9.37 17.24
CA GLN A 122 -18.62 9.64 18.22
C GLN A 122 -18.71 8.57 19.34
N LEU A 123 -17.95 7.49 19.21
CA LEU A 123 -17.90 6.41 20.20
C LEU A 123 -17.12 6.84 21.44
N SER A 124 -17.38 6.18 22.59
CA SER A 124 -16.56 6.31 23.79
C SER A 124 -15.14 5.75 23.57
N GLY A 125 -14.17 6.12 24.43
CA GLY A 125 -12.79 5.67 24.30
C GLY A 125 -12.67 4.14 24.23
N GLY A 126 -13.29 3.40 25.13
CA GLY A 126 -13.29 1.93 25.13
C GLY A 126 -13.98 1.32 23.90
N GLU A 127 -15.08 1.91 23.42
CA GLU A 127 -15.75 1.47 22.20
C GLU A 127 -14.89 1.73 20.95
N LYS A 128 -14.17 2.86 20.89
CA LYS A 128 -13.20 3.13 19.82
C LYS A 128 -12.10 2.07 19.77
N SER A 129 -11.51 1.76 20.93
CA SER A 129 -10.47 0.75 21.05
C SER A 129 -10.98 -0.62 20.64
N LEU A 130 -12.17 -1.02 21.11
CA LEU A 130 -12.76 -2.31 20.77
C LEU A 130 -13.12 -2.40 19.26
N THR A 131 -13.58 -1.30 18.65
CA THR A 131 -13.84 -1.22 17.21
C THR A 131 -12.55 -1.36 16.39
N ALA A 132 -11.46 -0.70 16.83
CA ALA A 132 -10.16 -0.84 16.18
C ALA A 132 -9.61 -2.27 16.28
N ILE A 133 -9.77 -2.91 17.45
CA ILE A 133 -9.41 -4.32 17.66
C ILE A 133 -10.24 -5.24 16.75
N ALA A 134 -11.54 -4.97 16.58
CA ALA A 134 -12.40 -5.73 15.68
C ALA A 134 -11.90 -5.66 14.24
N LEU A 135 -11.47 -4.48 13.79
CA LEU A 135 -10.92 -4.31 12.44
C LEU A 135 -9.57 -5.03 12.28
N LEU A 136 -8.69 -4.93 13.28
CA LEU A 136 -7.41 -5.64 13.29
C LEU A 136 -7.63 -7.15 13.12
N PHE A 137 -8.54 -7.73 13.91
CA PHE A 137 -8.84 -9.15 13.85
C PHE A 137 -9.58 -9.58 12.59
N ALA A 138 -10.39 -8.71 12.00
CA ALA A 138 -11.00 -8.97 10.70
C ALA A 138 -9.93 -9.14 9.60
N ILE A 139 -8.93 -8.25 9.58
CA ILE A 139 -7.81 -8.34 8.64
C ILE A 139 -6.97 -9.59 8.93
N GLN A 140 -6.69 -9.88 10.19
CA GLN A 140 -5.92 -11.05 10.63
C GLN A 140 -6.62 -12.36 10.23
N SER A 141 -7.95 -12.43 10.32
CA SER A 141 -8.72 -13.61 9.92
C SER A 141 -8.67 -13.91 8.43
N LEU A 142 -8.55 -12.88 7.59
CA LEU A 142 -8.47 -13.03 6.14
C LEU A 142 -7.08 -13.43 5.66
N LYS A 143 -6.05 -12.98 6.36
CA LYS A 143 -4.64 -13.30 6.07
C LYS A 143 -3.90 -13.57 7.37
N PRO A 144 -4.05 -14.78 7.95
CA PRO A 144 -3.38 -15.14 9.19
C PRO A 144 -1.87 -15.02 9.09
N SER A 145 -1.26 -14.35 10.08
CA SER A 145 0.20 -14.32 10.24
C SER A 145 0.64 -15.51 11.08
N PRO A 146 1.86 -16.04 10.90
CA PRO A 146 2.37 -17.13 11.74
C PRO A 146 2.38 -16.77 13.23
N PHE A 147 2.67 -15.52 13.56
CA PHE A 147 2.59 -14.99 14.92
C PHE A 147 2.12 -13.53 14.92
N CYS A 148 1.58 -13.09 16.06
CA CYS A 148 1.12 -11.73 16.29
C CYS A 148 1.51 -11.28 17.72
N LEU A 149 2.21 -10.14 17.84
CA LEU A 149 2.55 -9.52 19.11
C LEU A 149 1.55 -8.41 19.42
N LEU A 150 0.88 -8.51 20.57
CA LEU A 150 -0.10 -7.54 21.05
C LEU A 150 0.40 -6.92 22.35
N ASP A 151 0.59 -5.59 22.35
CA ASP A 151 1.11 -4.86 23.49
C ASP A 151 0.02 -3.94 24.07
N GLU A 152 -0.54 -4.35 25.21
CA GLU A 152 -1.57 -3.62 25.98
C GLU A 152 -2.77 -3.07 25.17
N ILE A 153 -3.12 -3.71 24.06
CA ILE A 153 -4.18 -3.20 23.15
C ILE A 153 -5.56 -3.15 23.81
N GLU A 154 -5.78 -3.96 24.85
CA GLU A 154 -7.02 -4.03 25.62
C GLU A 154 -7.04 -3.10 26.85
N ALA A 155 -6.02 -2.27 27.06
CA ALA A 155 -5.90 -1.42 28.27
C ALA A 155 -7.10 -0.50 28.48
N ALA A 156 -7.73 0.00 27.41
CA ALA A 156 -8.89 0.88 27.44
C ALA A 156 -10.24 0.14 27.59
N LEU A 157 -10.25 -1.19 27.61
CA LEU A 157 -11.47 -2.00 27.69
C LEU A 157 -11.93 -2.18 29.13
N ASP A 158 -13.24 -2.28 29.34
CA ASP A 158 -13.82 -2.74 30.60
C ASP A 158 -13.64 -4.25 30.77
N ASP A 159 -13.84 -4.77 31.99
CA ASP A 159 -13.61 -6.18 32.32
C ASP A 159 -14.48 -7.16 31.48
N SER A 160 -15.68 -6.74 31.10
CA SER A 160 -16.58 -7.57 30.28
C SER A 160 -16.05 -7.69 28.84
N ASN A 161 -15.57 -6.60 28.31
CA ASN A 161 -14.99 -6.57 26.96
C ASN A 161 -13.60 -7.23 26.91
N VAL A 162 -12.79 -7.15 27.99
CA VAL A 162 -11.53 -7.90 28.13
C VAL A 162 -11.79 -9.41 28.06
N ARG A 163 -12.83 -9.93 28.70
CA ARG A 163 -13.16 -11.35 28.61
C ARG A 163 -13.58 -11.76 27.19
N ARG A 164 -14.38 -10.96 26.50
CA ARG A 164 -14.77 -11.24 25.11
C ARG A 164 -13.57 -11.18 24.17
N PHE A 165 -12.71 -10.20 24.36
CA PHE A 165 -11.44 -10.08 23.65
C PHE A 165 -10.59 -11.34 23.81
N ALA A 166 -10.37 -11.80 25.04
CA ALA A 166 -9.59 -13.00 25.32
C ALA A 166 -10.22 -14.28 24.71
N GLN A 167 -11.54 -14.42 24.78
CA GLN A 167 -12.25 -15.51 24.14
C GLN A 167 -12.16 -15.47 22.63
N TYR A 168 -12.20 -14.27 22.03
CA TYR A 168 -12.04 -14.12 20.58
C TYR A 168 -10.63 -14.47 20.15
N LEU A 169 -9.63 -14.03 20.91
CA LEU A 169 -8.22 -14.32 20.66
C LEU A 169 -7.97 -15.84 20.64
N ASN A 170 -8.48 -16.57 21.65
CA ASN A 170 -8.35 -18.04 21.71
C ASN A 170 -8.89 -18.78 20.49
N ARG A 171 -9.83 -18.23 19.77
CA ARG A 171 -10.31 -18.84 18.51
C ARG A 171 -9.35 -18.67 17.35
N LEU A 172 -8.60 -17.57 17.36
CA LEU A 172 -7.61 -17.27 16.31
C LEU A 172 -6.29 -18.01 16.51
N THR A 173 -6.07 -18.62 17.70
CA THR A 173 -4.82 -19.37 17.99
C THR A 173 -4.66 -20.63 17.14
N LYS A 174 -5.71 -21.06 16.44
CA LYS A 174 -5.62 -22.22 15.52
C LYS A 174 -4.66 -21.98 14.36
N ASP A 175 -4.59 -20.74 13.88
CA ASP A 175 -3.85 -20.37 12.68
C ASP A 175 -2.70 -19.37 12.96
N THR A 176 -2.68 -18.78 14.18
CA THR A 176 -1.71 -17.74 14.57
C THR A 176 -1.26 -17.93 16.01
N GLN A 177 0.05 -17.85 16.27
CA GLN A 177 0.59 -17.75 17.62
C GLN A 177 0.48 -16.31 18.14
N PHE A 178 -0.24 -16.10 19.25
CA PHE A 178 -0.33 -14.79 19.89
C PHE A 178 0.64 -14.66 21.06
N ILE A 179 1.40 -13.57 21.08
CA ILE A 179 2.24 -13.13 22.20
C ILE A 179 1.58 -11.86 22.72
N VAL A 180 1.05 -11.89 23.94
CA VAL A 180 0.28 -10.79 24.50
C VAL A 180 0.98 -10.24 25.73
N ILE A 181 1.32 -8.95 25.69
CA ILE A 181 1.78 -8.20 26.85
C ILE A 181 0.55 -7.54 27.47
N SER A 182 0.26 -7.85 28.74
CA SER A 182 -0.95 -7.39 29.41
C SER A 182 -0.78 -7.28 30.91
N HIS A 183 -1.47 -6.33 31.51
CA HIS A 183 -1.64 -6.24 32.96
C HIS A 183 -3.10 -6.59 33.39
N ARG A 184 -3.95 -6.98 32.47
CA ARG A 184 -5.36 -7.27 32.70
C ARG A 184 -5.53 -8.73 33.11
N LYS A 185 -6.14 -8.95 34.30
CA LYS A 185 -6.37 -10.29 34.84
C LYS A 185 -7.12 -11.22 33.88
N GLY A 186 -8.17 -10.71 33.19
CA GLY A 186 -8.96 -11.52 32.26
C GLY A 186 -8.16 -12.00 31.05
N THR A 187 -7.17 -11.24 30.56
CA THR A 187 -6.25 -11.65 29.49
C THR A 187 -5.27 -12.70 30.00
N MET A 188 -4.70 -12.49 31.20
CA MET A 188 -3.75 -13.43 31.80
C MET A 188 -4.38 -14.80 32.11
N GLU A 189 -5.62 -14.82 32.59
CA GLU A 189 -6.37 -16.07 32.91
C GLU A 189 -6.70 -16.88 31.64
N ALA A 190 -6.76 -16.23 30.49
CA ALA A 190 -7.06 -16.88 29.21
C ALA A 190 -5.81 -17.37 28.46
N ALA A 191 -4.61 -17.06 28.94
CA ALA A 191 -3.36 -17.46 28.31
C ALA A 191 -3.06 -18.94 28.57
N ASP A 192 -2.66 -19.68 27.52
CA ASP A 192 -2.21 -21.07 27.65
C ASP A 192 -0.91 -21.18 28.44
N ILE A 193 0.00 -20.23 28.23
CA ILE A 193 1.32 -20.15 28.90
C ILE A 193 1.53 -18.74 29.46
N PRO A 194 1.18 -18.47 30.73
CA PRO A 194 1.46 -17.19 31.34
C PRO A 194 2.95 -17.09 31.73
N VAL A 195 3.59 -15.95 31.38
CA VAL A 195 4.96 -15.61 31.78
C VAL A 195 4.91 -14.36 32.66
N SER A 196 5.41 -14.48 33.92
CA SER A 196 5.41 -13.37 34.86
C SER A 196 6.81 -12.75 35.03
N TYR A 197 6.88 -11.44 35.03
CA TYR A 197 8.11 -10.67 35.32
C TYR A 197 8.67 -10.90 36.73
N THR A 198 7.88 -11.38 37.67
CA THR A 198 8.33 -11.64 39.06
C THR A 198 9.40 -12.72 39.12
N HIS A 199 9.47 -13.64 38.18
CA HIS A 199 10.52 -14.65 38.12
C HIS A 199 11.88 -14.11 37.69
N LEU A 200 11.95 -13.06 36.88
CA LEU A 200 13.21 -12.42 36.47
C LEU A 200 13.84 -11.61 37.62
N ARG A 201 13.04 -10.93 38.45
CA ARG A 201 13.54 -10.19 39.62
C ARG A 201 14.04 -11.08 40.75
N ALA A 202 13.48 -12.29 40.92
CA ALA A 202 13.94 -13.23 41.94
C ALA A 202 15.37 -13.75 41.67
N HIS A 203 15.76 -13.86 40.39
CA HIS A 203 17.12 -14.25 40.03
C HIS A 203 18.15 -13.13 40.16
N GLU A 204 17.76 -11.88 39.94
CA GLU A 204 18.67 -10.73 40.11
C GLU A 204 18.96 -10.43 41.60
N THR A 205 17.99 -10.69 42.50
CA THR A 205 18.16 -10.44 43.93
C THR A 205 19.09 -11.46 44.59
N LEU A 206 19.23 -12.66 44.05
CA LEU A 206 20.15 -13.70 44.55
C LEU A 206 21.59 -13.54 44.05
N ALA A 207 21.83 -12.76 43.00
CA ALA A 207 23.16 -12.49 42.46
C ALA A 207 23.86 -11.30 43.11
N ASN A 208 23.17 -10.52 43.97
CA ASN A 208 23.69 -9.33 44.63
C ASN A 208 23.72 -9.47 46.20
N LEU A 209 23.62 -10.67 46.70
CA LEU A 209 23.93 -11.06 48.08
C LEU A 209 25.14 -12.00 48.14
#